data_f6fb489d5765c7ba1271357ecba402b6
#
_entry.id   f6fb489d5765c7ba1271357ecba402b6
#
_cell.length_a   1.000
_cell.length_b   1.000
_cell.length_c   1.000
_cell.angle_alpha   90.00
_cell.angle_beta   90.00
_cell.angle_gamma   90.00
#
_symmetry.space_group_name_H-M   'P 1'
#
loop_
_entity.id
_entity.type
_entity.pdbx_description
1 polymer ?
#
loop_
_entity_poly.entity_id
_entity_poly.type
_entity_poly.pdbx_seq_one_letter_code
_entity_poly.pdbx_strand_id
1 'polypeptide(L)'
;AEALPLASESIDLVFSSLAVQWCARPEHQFAELARVLRPGGCCVFTSLGPDTLCELRAAWAAVDSHQHVNTFLPMAELAAAARRIPGIAVNLERQVLPMAYTQVRDLLDELKALGAHNMNRDSRPGLTSRRALQGMLQAYEAGRREGVLPATYDVIFCFFFKA
;
A
#
# COMPACT_ATOMS: atom_id res chain seq x y z
N ALA A 1 -2.64 6.10 -12.09
CA ALA A 1 -2.15 7.49 -12.24
C ALA A 1 -0.89 7.59 -13.12
N GLU A 2 -0.68 6.64 -14.02
CA GLU A 2 0.49 6.60 -14.93
C GLU A 2 0.25 7.40 -16.22
N ALA A 3 -0.96 7.92 -16.45
CA ALA A 3 -1.32 8.85 -17.52
C ALA A 3 -2.52 9.67 -17.04
N LEU A 4 -2.31 10.94 -16.75
CA LEU A 4 -3.33 11.84 -16.26
C LEU A 4 -3.89 12.68 -17.42
N PRO A 5 -5.21 12.84 -17.55
CA PRO A 5 -5.83 13.68 -18.59
C PRO A 5 -5.69 15.17 -18.26
N LEU A 6 -4.50 15.62 -17.93
CA LEU A 6 -4.15 16.98 -17.52
C LEU A 6 -3.04 17.51 -18.42
N ALA A 7 -3.08 18.82 -18.70
CA ALA A 7 -2.02 19.49 -19.43
C ALA A 7 -0.72 19.49 -18.61
N SER A 8 0.42 19.59 -19.30
CA SER A 8 1.71 19.81 -18.64
C SER A 8 1.70 21.15 -17.91
N GLU A 9 2.34 21.18 -16.74
CA GLU A 9 2.52 22.42 -15.94
C GLU A 9 1.22 23.16 -15.64
N SER A 10 0.16 22.39 -15.32
CA SER A 10 -1.17 22.94 -15.07
C SER A 10 -1.62 22.87 -13.62
N ILE A 11 -0.91 22.12 -12.77
CA ILE A 11 -1.32 21.82 -11.40
C ILE A 11 -0.30 22.37 -10.41
N ASP A 12 -0.76 23.03 -9.35
CA ASP A 12 0.08 23.55 -8.28
C ASP A 12 0.27 22.51 -7.15
N LEU A 13 -0.79 21.74 -6.85
CA LEU A 13 -0.79 20.74 -5.78
C LEU A 13 -1.51 19.46 -6.20
N VAL A 14 -0.87 18.33 -5.98
CA VAL A 14 -1.50 17.00 -6.05
C VAL A 14 -1.53 16.41 -4.65
N PHE A 15 -2.69 15.93 -4.24
CA PHE A 15 -2.85 15.16 -3.01
C PHE A 15 -3.39 13.76 -3.34
N SER A 16 -2.77 12.72 -2.75
CA SER A 16 -3.20 11.34 -2.96
C SER A 16 -3.03 10.53 -1.67
N SER A 17 -4.11 9.92 -1.21
CA SER A 17 -4.09 9.06 -0.03
C SER A 17 -4.29 7.61 -0.42
N LEU A 18 -3.30 6.75 -0.12
CA LEU A 18 -3.33 5.30 -0.28
C LEU A 18 -3.82 4.82 -1.67
N ALA A 19 -3.42 5.53 -2.73
CA ALA A 19 -3.76 5.17 -4.11
C ALA A 19 -2.52 4.82 -4.96
N VAL A 20 -1.37 5.37 -4.60
CA VAL A 20 -0.10 5.22 -5.33
C VAL A 20 0.38 3.77 -5.39
N GLN A 21 0.13 2.99 -4.36
CA GLN A 21 0.51 1.57 -4.29
C GLN A 21 -0.16 0.68 -5.36
N TRP A 22 -1.18 1.18 -6.04
CA TRP A 22 -1.86 0.46 -7.12
C TRP A 22 -1.25 0.72 -8.49
N CYS A 23 -0.25 1.60 -8.59
CA CYS A 23 0.45 1.88 -9.84
C CYS A 23 1.50 0.79 -10.09
N ALA A 24 1.47 0.21 -11.29
CA ALA A 24 2.36 -0.89 -11.65
C ALA A 24 3.82 -0.45 -11.81
N ARG A 25 4.05 0.82 -12.17
CA ARG A 25 5.37 1.38 -12.47
C ARG A 25 5.54 2.75 -11.81
N PRO A 26 6.23 2.81 -10.66
CA PRO A 26 6.41 4.05 -9.93
C PRO A 26 7.17 5.13 -10.74
N GLU A 27 8.09 4.74 -11.62
CA GLU A 27 8.82 5.66 -12.49
C GLU A 27 7.89 6.44 -13.42
N HIS A 28 6.91 5.74 -14.02
CA HIS A 28 5.92 6.37 -14.91
C HIS A 28 5.01 7.32 -14.15
N GLN A 29 4.64 6.94 -12.94
CA GLN A 29 3.84 7.78 -12.07
C GLN A 29 4.58 9.06 -11.68
N PHE A 30 5.85 8.95 -11.24
CA PHE A 30 6.65 10.12 -10.88
C PHE A 30 6.93 11.03 -12.08
N ALA A 31 7.19 10.45 -13.26
CA ALA A 31 7.35 11.22 -14.49
C ALA A 31 6.07 11.98 -14.85
N GLU A 32 4.91 11.35 -14.68
CA GLU A 32 3.62 11.97 -14.97
C GLU A 32 3.27 13.06 -13.95
N LEU A 33 3.55 12.87 -12.67
CA LEU A 33 3.42 13.90 -11.64
C LEU A 33 4.33 15.10 -11.96
N ALA A 34 5.58 14.85 -12.33
CA ALA A 34 6.50 15.92 -12.72
C ALA A 34 6.02 16.67 -13.97
N ARG A 35 5.39 15.98 -14.93
CA ARG A 35 4.84 16.60 -16.14
C ARG A 35 3.70 17.56 -15.81
N VAL A 36 2.75 17.14 -14.99
CA VAL A 36 1.53 17.94 -14.70
C VAL A 36 1.76 19.06 -13.70
N LEU A 37 2.71 18.91 -12.79
CA LEU A 37 3.04 19.95 -11.82
C LEU A 37 3.73 21.13 -12.49
N ARG A 38 3.34 22.35 -12.09
CA ARG A 38 4.07 23.58 -12.43
C ARG A 38 5.42 23.62 -11.74
N PRO A 39 6.40 24.39 -12.26
CA PRO A 39 7.57 24.78 -11.49
C PRO A 39 7.15 25.37 -10.13
N GLY A 40 7.75 24.93 -9.03
CA GLY A 40 7.34 25.27 -7.67
C GLY A 40 6.14 24.50 -7.12
N GLY A 41 5.49 23.66 -7.93
CA GLY A 41 4.38 22.81 -7.51
C GLY A 41 4.82 21.59 -6.71
N CYS A 42 3.91 21.00 -5.95
CA CYS A 42 4.20 19.84 -5.12
C CYS A 42 3.13 18.75 -5.21
N CYS A 43 3.56 17.52 -4.90
CA CYS A 43 2.67 16.39 -4.68
C CYS A 43 2.92 15.82 -3.28
N VAL A 44 1.85 15.63 -2.52
CA VAL A 44 1.87 14.94 -1.23
C VAL A 44 1.04 13.68 -1.35
N PHE A 45 1.63 12.54 -1.04
CA PHE A 45 0.88 11.28 -1.07
C PHE A 45 1.28 10.34 0.05
N THR A 46 0.39 9.41 0.35
CA THR A 46 0.68 8.25 1.19
C THR A 46 0.63 6.97 0.36
N SER A 47 1.47 6.03 0.74
CA SER A 47 1.53 4.69 0.19
C SER A 47 1.72 3.67 1.31
N LEU A 48 1.51 2.40 0.99
CA LEU A 48 1.78 1.31 1.93
C LEU A 48 3.15 0.69 1.62
N GLY A 49 3.83 0.29 2.68
CA GLY A 49 5.10 -0.41 2.63
C GLY A 49 4.97 -1.92 2.88
N PRO A 50 6.08 -2.66 2.75
CA PRO A 50 6.08 -4.12 2.72
C PRO A 50 5.65 -4.79 4.03
N ASP A 51 5.75 -4.10 5.17
CA ASP A 51 5.35 -4.67 6.46
C ASP A 51 3.84 -4.53 6.74
N THR A 52 3.09 -3.89 5.85
CA THR A 52 1.62 -3.77 5.98
C THR A 52 0.98 -5.15 6.01
N LEU A 53 0.13 -5.38 7.05
CA LEU A 53 -0.62 -6.61 7.30
C LEU A 53 0.29 -7.86 7.35
N CYS A 54 1.49 -7.72 7.91
CA CYS A 54 2.44 -8.84 8.05
C CYS A 54 1.85 -9.98 8.88
N GLU A 55 1.01 -9.69 9.88
CA GLU A 55 0.33 -10.69 10.71
C GLU A 55 -0.69 -11.50 9.89
N LEU A 56 -1.48 -10.81 9.04
CA LEU A 56 -2.46 -11.48 8.16
C LEU A 56 -1.75 -12.32 7.10
N ARG A 57 -0.63 -11.82 6.57
CA ARG A 57 0.20 -12.57 5.63
C ARG A 57 0.79 -13.83 6.26
N ALA A 58 1.31 -13.73 7.50
CA ALA A 58 1.83 -14.87 8.24
C ALA A 58 0.73 -15.91 8.55
N ALA A 59 -0.47 -15.46 8.92
CA ALA A 59 -1.61 -16.35 9.17
C ALA A 59 -2.04 -17.12 7.91
N TRP A 60 -2.06 -16.48 6.75
CA TRP A 60 -2.32 -17.15 5.49
C TRP A 60 -1.20 -18.11 5.07
N ALA A 61 0.06 -17.73 5.26
CA ALA A 61 1.21 -18.59 4.95
C ALA A 61 1.22 -19.89 5.77
N ALA A 62 0.57 -19.92 6.93
CA ALA A 62 0.37 -21.14 7.72
C ALA A 62 -0.68 -22.10 7.12
N VAL A 63 -1.46 -21.65 6.15
CA VAL A 63 -2.58 -22.42 5.57
C VAL A 63 -2.26 -22.92 4.17
N ASP A 64 -1.72 -22.04 3.33
CA ASP A 64 -1.35 -22.36 1.95
C ASP A 64 -0.21 -21.47 1.44
N SER A 65 0.26 -21.75 0.23
CA SER A 65 1.36 -21.01 -0.41
C SER A 65 0.87 -19.87 -1.33
N HIS A 66 -0.43 -19.59 -1.36
CA HIS A 66 -0.99 -18.55 -2.21
C HIS A 66 -0.81 -17.16 -1.61
N GLN A 67 -0.69 -16.15 -2.45
CA GLN A 67 -0.62 -14.77 -2.02
C GLN A 67 -2.03 -14.24 -1.74
N HIS A 68 -2.35 -13.99 -0.47
CA HIS A 68 -3.63 -13.48 0.00
C HIS A 68 -3.61 -11.99 0.36
N VAL A 69 -2.43 -11.43 0.56
CA VAL A 69 -2.20 -10.03 0.90
C VAL A 69 -1.33 -9.40 -0.17
N ASN A 70 -1.66 -8.19 -0.61
CA ASN A 70 -0.88 -7.47 -1.60
C ASN A 70 0.56 -7.24 -1.13
N THR A 71 1.50 -7.27 -2.08
CA THR A 71 2.88 -6.86 -1.84
C THR A 71 3.02 -5.39 -2.20
N PHE A 72 3.64 -4.63 -1.31
CA PHE A 72 3.87 -3.20 -1.49
C PHE A 72 5.37 -2.93 -1.67
N LEU A 73 5.69 -1.85 -2.39
CA LEU A 73 7.07 -1.48 -2.68
C LEU A 73 7.76 -0.92 -1.43
N PRO A 74 9.03 -1.31 -1.20
CA PRO A 74 9.85 -0.68 -0.18
C PRO A 74 10.05 0.82 -0.45
N MET A 75 10.16 1.62 0.62
CA MET A 75 10.44 3.05 0.53
C MET A 75 11.69 3.35 -0.30
N ALA A 76 12.72 2.50 -0.23
CA ALA A 76 13.96 2.66 -0.99
C ALA A 76 13.72 2.58 -2.52
N GLU A 77 12.82 1.72 -2.98
CA GLU A 77 12.47 1.60 -4.40
C GLU A 77 11.67 2.82 -4.88
N LEU A 78 10.72 3.31 -4.08
CA LEU A 78 10.01 4.55 -4.36
C LEU A 78 10.98 5.74 -4.44
N ALA A 79 11.93 5.84 -3.49
CA ALA A 79 12.97 6.87 -3.51
C ALA A 79 13.84 6.78 -4.76
N ALA A 80 14.26 5.58 -5.15
CA ALA A 80 15.08 5.37 -6.33
C ALA A 80 14.34 5.76 -7.62
N ALA A 81 13.05 5.43 -7.72
CA ALA A 81 12.21 5.81 -8.85
C ALA A 81 12.05 7.33 -8.97
N ALA A 82 11.77 8.02 -7.86
CA ALA A 82 11.61 9.47 -7.83
C ALA A 82 12.90 10.22 -8.17
N ARG A 83 14.06 9.77 -7.67
CA ARG A 83 15.37 10.40 -7.94
C ARG A 83 15.82 10.34 -9.41
N ARG A 84 15.21 9.46 -10.21
CA ARG A 84 15.48 9.39 -11.65
C ARG A 84 14.82 10.51 -12.45
N ILE A 85 13.90 11.26 -11.84
CA ILE A 85 13.16 12.33 -12.51
C ILE A 85 13.94 13.64 -12.33
N PRO A 86 14.42 14.27 -13.42
CA PRO A 86 15.15 15.54 -13.35
C PRO A 86 14.29 16.67 -12.74
N GLY A 87 14.91 17.56 -11.99
CA GLY A 87 14.25 18.73 -11.41
C GLY A 87 13.27 18.42 -10.28
N ILE A 88 13.36 17.21 -9.70
CA ILE A 88 12.50 16.79 -8.59
C ILE A 88 13.32 16.62 -7.31
N ALA A 89 12.80 17.23 -6.24
CA ALA A 89 13.19 16.91 -4.87
C ALA A 89 12.14 16.02 -4.22
N VAL A 90 12.58 14.96 -3.53
CA VAL A 90 11.68 14.03 -2.84
C VAL A 90 12.14 13.84 -1.40
N ASN A 91 11.20 13.93 -0.47
CA ASN A 91 11.36 13.51 0.92
C ASN A 91 10.36 12.38 1.21
N LEU A 92 10.84 11.30 1.84
CA LEU A 92 10.02 10.16 2.23
C LEU A 92 10.21 9.89 3.71
N GLU A 93 9.10 9.68 4.40
CA GLU A 93 9.07 9.31 5.80
C GLU A 93 8.27 8.01 5.94
N ARG A 94 8.74 7.12 6.82
CA ARG A 94 8.07 5.85 7.11
C ARG A 94 7.55 5.87 8.54
N GLN A 95 6.30 5.48 8.69
CA GLN A 95 5.69 5.30 9.99
C GLN A 95 4.98 3.96 10.08
N VAL A 96 5.27 3.19 11.11
CA VAL A 96 4.59 1.94 11.40
C VAL A 96 3.46 2.23 12.40
N LEU A 97 2.23 1.95 11.98
CA LEU A 97 1.02 2.17 12.74
C LEU A 97 0.41 0.82 13.15
N PRO A 98 0.53 0.42 14.42
CA PRO A 98 -0.14 -0.77 14.90
C PRO A 98 -1.63 -0.44 15.16
N MET A 99 -2.52 -1.16 14.47
CA MET A 99 -3.95 -1.18 14.75
C MET A 99 -4.29 -2.38 15.63
N ALA A 100 -5.31 -2.26 16.45
CA ALA A 100 -5.74 -3.30 17.37
C ALA A 100 -7.20 -3.68 17.10
N TYR A 101 -7.46 -4.97 16.90
CA TYR A 101 -8.80 -5.50 16.65
C TYR A 101 -9.21 -6.46 17.76
N THR A 102 -10.49 -6.50 18.08
CA THR A 102 -11.03 -7.47 19.04
C THR A 102 -11.25 -8.84 18.40
N GLN A 103 -11.62 -8.86 17.13
CA GLN A 103 -11.84 -10.07 16.34
C GLN A 103 -11.18 -9.95 14.95
N VAL A 104 -10.70 -11.07 14.41
CA VAL A 104 -10.15 -11.11 13.04
C VAL A 104 -11.19 -10.65 12.02
N ARG A 105 -12.47 -10.91 12.26
CA ARG A 105 -13.56 -10.51 11.35
C ARG A 105 -13.66 -9.00 11.19
N ASP A 106 -13.44 -8.24 12.26
CA ASP A 106 -13.49 -6.77 12.22
C ASP A 106 -12.45 -6.23 11.23
N LEU A 107 -11.22 -6.78 11.26
CA LEU A 107 -10.18 -6.45 10.28
C LEU A 107 -10.61 -6.82 8.86
N LEU A 108 -11.13 -8.04 8.65
CA LEU A 108 -11.52 -8.49 7.31
C LEU A 108 -12.68 -7.66 6.73
N ASP A 109 -13.65 -7.29 7.57
CA ASP A 109 -14.79 -6.46 7.16
C ASP A 109 -14.35 -5.03 6.84
N GLU A 110 -13.40 -4.47 7.60
CA GLU A 110 -12.79 -3.17 7.30
C GLU A 110 -12.03 -3.20 5.98
N LEU A 111 -11.16 -4.19 5.75
CA LEU A 111 -10.42 -4.33 4.49
C LEU A 111 -11.37 -4.49 3.29
N LYS A 112 -12.48 -5.20 3.46
CA LYS A 112 -13.52 -5.34 2.46
C LYS A 112 -14.24 -4.01 2.18
N ALA A 113 -14.59 -3.27 3.22
CA ALA A 113 -15.24 -1.98 3.11
C ALA A 113 -14.36 -0.93 2.40
N LEU A 114 -13.04 -0.99 2.63
CA LEU A 114 -12.05 -0.16 1.96
C LEU A 114 -11.78 -0.59 0.50
N GLY A 115 -12.37 -1.70 0.03
CA GLY A 115 -12.09 -2.23 -1.31
C GLY A 115 -10.67 -2.78 -1.46
N ALA A 116 -9.99 -3.12 -0.36
CA ALA A 116 -8.64 -3.65 -0.35
C ALA A 116 -8.61 -5.13 -0.79
N HIS A 117 -9.08 -5.37 -2.02
CA HIS A 117 -9.04 -6.72 -2.60
C HIS A 117 -7.61 -7.10 -2.99
N ASN A 118 -7.31 -8.40 -2.91
CA ASN A 118 -6.06 -8.92 -3.45
C ASN A 118 -6.05 -8.79 -4.98
N MET A 119 -5.21 -7.91 -5.50
CA MET A 119 -5.06 -7.66 -6.94
C MET A 119 -3.88 -8.41 -7.58
N ASN A 120 -3.23 -9.29 -6.83
CA ASN A 120 -2.09 -10.04 -7.36
C ASN A 120 -2.53 -11.08 -8.39
N ARG A 121 -1.77 -11.18 -9.49
CA ARG A 121 -2.03 -12.16 -10.56
C ARG A 121 -1.93 -13.62 -10.08
N ASP A 122 -1.15 -13.85 -9.02
CA ASP A 122 -0.95 -15.16 -8.40
C ASP A 122 -1.96 -15.48 -7.29
N SER A 123 -3.02 -14.65 -7.16
CA SER A 123 -4.13 -14.94 -6.27
C SER A 123 -4.83 -16.23 -6.74
N ARG A 124 -5.20 -17.07 -5.78
CA ARG A 124 -5.90 -18.32 -6.07
C ARG A 124 -7.13 -18.08 -6.94
N PRO A 125 -7.25 -18.71 -8.11
CA PRO A 125 -8.49 -18.65 -8.88
C PRO A 125 -9.59 -19.39 -8.12
N GLY A 126 -10.71 -18.72 -7.85
CA GLY A 126 -11.89 -19.28 -7.21
C GLY A 126 -12.09 -18.83 -5.76
N LEU A 127 -13.12 -19.37 -5.13
CA LEU A 127 -13.51 -19.04 -3.77
C LEU A 127 -12.56 -19.69 -2.74
N THR A 128 -12.19 -18.94 -1.72
CA THR A 128 -11.48 -19.47 -0.55
C THR A 128 -12.31 -20.53 0.13
N SER A 129 -11.77 -21.73 0.34
CA SER A 129 -12.48 -22.80 1.02
C SER A 129 -12.77 -22.45 2.48
N ARG A 130 -13.88 -22.94 3.02
CA ARG A 130 -14.22 -22.74 4.44
C ARG A 130 -13.12 -23.24 5.35
N ARG A 131 -12.47 -24.36 5.01
CA ARG A 131 -11.35 -24.92 5.78
C ARG A 131 -10.14 -23.99 5.79
N ALA A 132 -9.77 -23.43 4.64
CA ALA A 132 -8.65 -22.50 4.55
C ALA A 132 -8.92 -21.23 5.37
N LEU A 133 -10.13 -20.66 5.26
CA LEU A 133 -10.52 -19.51 6.05
C LEU A 133 -10.45 -19.80 7.57
N GLN A 134 -10.97 -20.94 8.02
CA GLN A 134 -10.90 -21.32 9.42
C GLN A 134 -9.46 -21.51 9.91
N GLY A 135 -8.60 -22.12 9.10
CA GLY A 135 -7.17 -22.27 9.42
C GLY A 135 -6.48 -20.91 9.58
N MET A 136 -6.73 -19.97 8.68
CA MET A 136 -6.20 -18.61 8.78
C MET A 136 -6.70 -17.89 10.03
N LEU A 137 -8.00 -17.98 10.34
CA LEU A 137 -8.57 -17.37 11.55
C LEU A 137 -7.90 -17.93 12.82
N GLN A 138 -7.67 -19.23 12.90
CA GLN A 138 -6.97 -19.86 14.02
C GLN A 138 -5.50 -19.41 14.12
N ALA A 139 -4.80 -19.36 12.97
CA ALA A 139 -3.41 -18.91 12.93
C ALA A 139 -3.27 -17.43 13.34
N TYR A 140 -4.18 -16.58 12.90
CA TYR A 140 -4.19 -15.17 13.30
C TYR A 140 -4.49 -15.02 14.79
N GLU A 141 -5.45 -15.78 15.30
CA GLU A 141 -5.86 -15.74 16.71
C GLU A 141 -4.70 -16.14 17.65
N ALA A 142 -3.80 -16.99 17.21
CA ALA A 142 -2.59 -17.34 17.97
C ALA A 142 -1.63 -16.16 18.19
N GLY A 143 -1.76 -15.09 17.37
CA GLY A 143 -1.03 -13.84 17.51
C GLY A 143 -1.63 -12.84 18.50
N ARG A 144 -2.72 -13.20 19.22
CA ARG A 144 -3.38 -12.32 20.20
C ARG A 144 -2.42 -11.93 21.32
N ARG A 145 -2.36 -10.64 21.61
CA ARG A 145 -1.55 -10.04 22.68
C ARG A 145 -2.40 -9.10 23.52
N GLU A 146 -2.34 -9.23 24.83
CA GLU A 146 -3.08 -8.36 25.76
C GLU A 146 -4.59 -8.20 25.42
N GLY A 147 -5.20 -9.29 24.94
CA GLY A 147 -6.62 -9.30 24.59
C GLY A 147 -6.96 -8.76 23.20
N VAL A 148 -5.99 -8.25 22.43
CA VAL A 148 -6.21 -7.69 21.09
C VAL A 148 -5.38 -8.42 20.02
N LEU A 149 -5.81 -8.30 18.78
CA LEU A 149 -5.15 -8.80 17.60
C LEU A 149 -4.47 -7.63 16.89
N PRO A 150 -3.14 -7.64 16.75
CA PRO A 150 -2.45 -6.58 16.05
C PRO A 150 -2.63 -6.70 14.54
N ALA A 151 -2.75 -5.57 13.86
CA ALA A 151 -2.59 -5.45 12.41
C ALA A 151 -1.68 -4.27 12.12
N THR A 152 -0.55 -4.54 11.51
CA THR A 152 0.46 -3.54 11.21
C THR A 152 0.13 -2.83 9.90
N TYR A 153 0.15 -1.50 9.92
CA TYR A 153 0.15 -0.66 8.72
C TYR A 153 1.48 0.06 8.62
N ASP A 154 2.23 -0.27 7.60
CA ASP A 154 3.50 0.36 7.25
C ASP A 154 3.20 1.49 6.26
N VAL A 155 3.16 2.73 6.72
CA VAL A 155 2.76 3.88 5.92
C VAL A 155 3.98 4.68 5.49
N ILE A 156 4.06 4.96 4.19
CA ILE A 156 5.09 5.80 3.59
C ILE A 156 4.45 7.12 3.21
N PHE A 157 4.91 8.21 3.80
CA PHE A 157 4.57 9.58 3.43
C PHE A 157 5.58 10.09 2.42
N CYS A 158 5.13 10.68 1.34
CA CYS A 158 5.98 11.23 0.31
C CYS A 158 5.64 12.70 0.04
N PHE A 159 6.67 13.53 0.04
CA PHE A 159 6.65 14.92 -0.35
C PHE A 159 7.53 15.07 -1.58
N PHE A 160 6.93 15.41 -2.71
CA PHE A 160 7.54 15.47 -4.01
C PHE A 160 7.41 16.91 -4.54
N PHE A 161 8.51 17.57 -4.83
CA PHE A 161 8.57 18.98 -5.23
C PHE A 161 9.20 19.10 -6.60
N LYS A 162 8.59 19.90 -7.48
CA LYS A 162 9.18 20.25 -8.77
C LYS A 162 9.89 21.60 -8.65
N ALA A 163 11.20 21.62 -8.98
CA ALA A 163 12.00 22.82 -9.03
C ALA A 163 11.55 23.75 -10.19
#